data_cf8532401baeba2df3cade0ccdbc8e30
#
_entry.id   cf8532401baeba2df3cade0ccdbc8e30
#
_cell.length_a   1.000
_cell.length_b   1.000
_cell.length_c   1.000
_cell.angle_alpha   90.00
_cell.angle_beta   90.00
_cell.angle_gamma   90.00
#
_symmetry.space_group_name_H-M   'P 1'
#
loop_
_entity.id
_entity.type
_entity.pdbx_description
1 polymer ?
#
loop_
_entity_poly.entity_id
_entity_poly.type
_entity_poly.pdbx_seq_one_letter_code
_entity_poly.pdbx_strand_id
1 'polypeptide(L)'
;SDIIVGYNTYIALVKDLIKDKEVVGNGMRQEVDRCQKAVDLSAEGHQVAVISSGDPGVYGMAGLVLELIQKLPKEARPECEVIPGLTAANTSAAALGAPLMHDYAVISLSDLMTPWEQIKNRAKLAAEGDFVIAIYNPKSRGRATYLDEIRDIVLQYRKPETPVGIVRKAGRPGMNWTISTLEKLPEEHVDMQSTVIIGKSTTFVADGKMITPRGYKA
;
A
#
# COMPACT_ATOMS: atom_id res chain seq x y z
N SER A 1 5.68 11.48 -22.06
CA SER A 1 4.23 11.26 -22.24
C SER A 1 3.53 12.57 -22.56
N ASP A 2 2.52 12.51 -23.38
CA ASP A 2 1.71 13.66 -23.78
C ASP A 2 0.51 13.81 -22.86
N ILE A 3 -0.02 12.68 -22.40
CA ILE A 3 -1.23 12.59 -21.58
C ILE A 3 -0.91 11.92 -20.25
N ILE A 4 -1.42 12.52 -19.17
CA ILE A 4 -1.35 11.95 -17.81
C ILE A 4 -2.74 11.47 -17.41
N VAL A 5 -2.86 10.21 -17.07
CA VAL A 5 -4.11 9.61 -16.58
C VAL A 5 -3.95 9.23 -15.11
N GLY A 6 -4.88 9.61 -14.25
CA GLY A 6 -4.73 9.32 -12.84
C GLY A 6 -5.97 9.61 -11.98
N TYR A 7 -5.90 9.17 -10.73
CA TYR A 7 -6.84 9.58 -9.71
C TYR A 7 -6.59 11.05 -9.34
N ASN A 8 -7.65 11.85 -9.25
CA ASN A 8 -7.53 13.31 -9.03
C ASN A 8 -6.62 13.67 -7.84
N THR A 9 -6.67 12.87 -6.76
CA THR A 9 -5.79 13.10 -5.60
C THR A 9 -4.32 12.90 -5.94
N TYR A 10 -3.98 11.93 -6.81
CA TYR A 10 -2.58 11.68 -7.22
C TYR A 10 -2.10 12.73 -8.22
N ILE A 11 -2.96 13.13 -9.13
CA ILE A 11 -2.72 14.24 -10.07
C ILE A 11 -2.35 15.51 -9.29
N ALA A 12 -3.11 15.83 -8.23
CA ALA A 12 -2.84 16.99 -7.39
C ALA A 12 -1.45 16.96 -6.71
N LEU A 13 -0.90 15.78 -6.42
CA LEU A 13 0.43 15.63 -5.81
C LEU A 13 1.58 15.95 -6.78
N VAL A 14 1.34 15.82 -8.09
CA VAL A 14 2.37 16.00 -9.13
C VAL A 14 2.07 17.16 -10.08
N LYS A 15 1.10 18.00 -9.75
CA LYS A 15 0.62 19.11 -10.61
C LYS A 15 1.75 20.00 -11.15
N ASP A 16 2.80 20.20 -10.36
CA ASP A 16 3.93 21.04 -10.75
C ASP A 16 4.85 20.39 -11.79
N LEU A 17 4.80 19.05 -11.91
CA LEU A 17 5.58 18.26 -12.87
C LEU A 17 4.85 18.06 -14.22
N ILE A 18 3.54 18.33 -14.26
CA ILE A 18 2.67 18.00 -15.39
C ILE A 18 1.98 19.23 -15.99
N LYS A 19 2.51 20.44 -15.76
CA LYS A 19 1.89 21.73 -16.15
C LYS A 19 1.56 21.81 -17.64
N ASP A 20 2.38 21.23 -18.51
CA ASP A 20 2.26 21.30 -19.96
C ASP A 20 1.70 20.00 -20.57
N LYS A 21 1.07 19.17 -19.75
CA LYS A 21 0.52 17.87 -20.17
C LYS A 21 -1.00 17.93 -20.20
N GLU A 22 -1.59 17.20 -21.15
CA GLU A 22 -3.02 16.89 -21.06
C GLU A 22 -3.27 15.97 -19.85
N VAL A 23 -4.34 16.27 -19.10
CA VAL A 23 -4.62 15.53 -17.86
C VAL A 23 -6.03 14.95 -17.90
N VAL A 24 -6.12 13.63 -17.79
CA VAL A 24 -7.36 12.88 -17.68
C VAL A 24 -7.50 12.34 -16.26
N GLY A 25 -8.31 13.01 -15.45
CA GLY A 25 -8.54 12.64 -14.07
C GLY A 25 -9.97 12.19 -13.82
N ASN A 26 -10.15 11.25 -12.89
CA ASN A 26 -11.46 10.87 -12.41
C ASN A 26 -11.48 10.57 -10.90
N GLY A 27 -12.67 10.22 -10.38
CA GLY A 27 -12.91 10.00 -8.97
C GLY A 27 -12.48 8.61 -8.48
N MET A 28 -12.80 8.36 -7.20
CA MET A 28 -12.64 7.05 -6.57
C MET A 28 -13.62 6.02 -7.16
N ARG A 29 -13.24 4.75 -7.18
CA ARG A 29 -14.00 3.61 -7.72
C ARG A 29 -14.26 3.67 -9.24
N GLN A 30 -13.40 4.39 -9.96
CA GLN A 30 -13.42 4.48 -11.42
C GLN A 30 -12.09 3.98 -12.01
N GLU A 31 -11.48 3.00 -11.36
CA GLU A 31 -10.18 2.45 -11.75
C GLU A 31 -10.24 1.82 -13.14
N VAL A 32 -11.29 1.05 -13.43
CA VAL A 32 -11.48 0.39 -14.73
C VAL A 32 -11.63 1.42 -15.84
N ASP A 33 -12.52 2.41 -15.67
CA ASP A 33 -12.77 3.46 -16.67
C ASP A 33 -11.50 4.27 -16.96
N ARG A 34 -10.74 4.58 -15.90
CA ARG A 34 -9.46 5.29 -15.98
C ARG A 34 -8.42 4.50 -16.75
N CYS A 35 -8.23 3.24 -16.42
CA CYS A 35 -7.27 2.38 -17.11
C CYS A 35 -7.70 2.09 -18.55
N GLN A 36 -9.00 1.89 -18.80
CA GLN A 36 -9.51 1.72 -20.16
C GLN A 36 -9.25 2.96 -21.01
N LYS A 37 -9.56 4.17 -20.49
CA LYS A 37 -9.29 5.42 -21.20
C LYS A 37 -7.80 5.58 -21.54
N ALA A 38 -6.91 5.19 -20.63
CA ALA A 38 -5.46 5.23 -20.89
C ALA A 38 -5.06 4.28 -22.02
N VAL A 39 -5.62 3.07 -22.04
CA VAL A 39 -5.36 2.07 -23.09
C VAL A 39 -5.90 2.53 -24.45
N ASP A 40 -7.11 3.10 -24.47
CA ASP A 40 -7.73 3.63 -25.71
C ASP A 40 -6.89 4.75 -26.32
N LEU A 41 -6.51 5.73 -25.51
CA LEU A 41 -5.65 6.85 -25.96
C LEU A 41 -4.28 6.35 -26.47
N SER A 42 -3.70 5.33 -25.80
CA SER A 42 -2.44 4.75 -26.26
C SER A 42 -2.60 3.99 -27.58
N ALA A 43 -3.73 3.32 -27.79
CA ALA A 43 -4.05 2.65 -29.07
C ALA A 43 -4.30 3.66 -30.20
N GLU A 44 -4.71 4.89 -29.89
CA GLU A 44 -4.82 6.01 -30.83
C GLU A 44 -3.46 6.65 -31.17
N GLY A 45 -2.37 6.19 -30.55
CA GLY A 45 -1.00 6.63 -30.85
C GLY A 45 -0.43 7.67 -29.89
N HIS A 46 -1.12 8.00 -28.80
CA HIS A 46 -0.63 8.93 -27.79
C HIS A 46 0.35 8.26 -26.80
N GLN A 47 1.33 9.01 -26.31
CA GLN A 47 2.20 8.59 -25.22
C GLN A 47 1.51 8.89 -23.86
N VAL A 48 0.94 7.87 -23.25
CA VAL A 48 0.15 7.98 -22.03
C VAL A 48 0.94 7.53 -20.80
N ALA A 49 0.93 8.31 -19.73
CA ALA A 49 1.41 7.89 -18.41
C ALA A 49 0.23 7.73 -17.44
N VAL A 50 0.06 6.50 -16.92
CA VAL A 50 -0.88 6.22 -15.84
C VAL A 50 -0.17 6.36 -14.50
N ILE A 51 -0.58 7.35 -13.69
CA ILE A 51 0.08 7.62 -12.42
C ILE A 51 -0.62 6.96 -11.24
N SER A 52 0.17 6.30 -10.40
CA SER A 52 -0.24 5.72 -9.12
C SER A 52 0.52 6.36 -7.96
N SER A 53 -0.01 6.26 -6.75
CA SER A 53 0.74 6.58 -5.53
C SER A 53 1.49 5.34 -5.06
N GLY A 54 2.74 5.49 -4.66
CA GLY A 54 3.59 4.38 -4.26
C GLY A 54 4.15 3.62 -5.46
N ASP A 55 4.04 2.31 -5.46
CA ASP A 55 4.44 1.45 -6.57
C ASP A 55 3.20 1.04 -7.38
N PRO A 56 3.19 1.16 -8.71
CA PRO A 56 2.02 0.84 -9.53
C PRO A 56 1.68 -0.65 -9.56
N GLY A 57 2.62 -1.53 -9.23
CA GLY A 57 2.42 -2.98 -9.14
C GLY A 57 1.98 -3.47 -7.76
N VAL A 58 2.01 -2.61 -6.72
CA VAL A 58 1.63 -2.98 -5.35
C VAL A 58 0.32 -2.29 -4.96
N TYR A 59 -0.81 -2.99 -5.13
CA TYR A 59 -2.17 -2.45 -5.00
C TYR A 59 -2.43 -1.20 -5.85
N GLY A 60 -1.65 -1.04 -6.92
CA GLY A 60 -1.79 0.03 -7.91
C GLY A 60 -2.53 -0.42 -9.17
N MET A 61 -2.40 0.36 -10.24
CA MET A 61 -3.16 0.14 -11.47
C MET A 61 -2.40 -0.63 -12.56
N ALA A 62 -1.11 -0.96 -12.37
CA ALA A 62 -0.32 -1.60 -13.41
C ALA A 62 -0.91 -2.93 -13.89
N GLY A 63 -1.35 -3.79 -12.96
CA GLY A 63 -1.99 -5.06 -13.29
C GLY A 63 -3.24 -4.88 -14.15
N LEU A 64 -4.12 -3.96 -13.77
CA LEU A 64 -5.34 -3.68 -14.52
C LEU A 64 -5.06 -3.13 -15.92
N VAL A 65 -4.09 -2.22 -16.07
CA VAL A 65 -3.67 -1.71 -17.39
C VAL A 65 -3.18 -2.86 -18.28
N LEU A 66 -2.31 -3.72 -17.75
CA LEU A 66 -1.79 -4.87 -18.48
C LEU A 66 -2.89 -5.86 -18.87
N GLU A 67 -3.85 -6.14 -17.97
CA GLU A 67 -5.01 -6.99 -18.28
C GLU A 67 -5.88 -6.39 -19.40
N LEU A 68 -6.11 -5.09 -19.41
CA LEU A 68 -6.89 -4.42 -20.45
C LEU A 68 -6.17 -4.46 -21.80
N ILE A 69 -4.85 -4.23 -21.83
CA ILE A 69 -4.03 -4.36 -23.04
C ILE A 69 -4.15 -5.79 -23.64
N GLN A 70 -4.17 -6.83 -22.78
CA GLN A 70 -4.28 -8.21 -23.26
C GLN A 70 -5.63 -8.52 -23.93
N LYS A 71 -6.67 -7.72 -23.69
CA LYS A 71 -7.97 -7.86 -24.38
C LYS A 71 -7.98 -7.36 -25.81
N LEU A 72 -6.99 -6.54 -26.18
CA LEU A 72 -6.82 -6.04 -27.56
C LEU A 72 -6.23 -7.14 -28.48
N PRO A 73 -6.55 -7.10 -29.79
CA PRO A 73 -5.83 -7.88 -30.78
C PRO A 73 -4.31 -7.62 -30.68
N LYS A 74 -3.50 -8.65 -30.90
CA LYS A 74 -2.05 -8.57 -30.67
C LYS A 74 -1.39 -7.40 -31.41
N GLU A 75 -1.87 -7.13 -32.62
CA GLU A 75 -1.37 -6.09 -33.51
C GLU A 75 -1.73 -4.67 -33.05
N ALA A 76 -2.75 -4.54 -32.20
CA ALA A 76 -3.24 -3.26 -31.68
C ALA A 76 -2.76 -2.98 -30.24
N ARG A 77 -1.97 -3.86 -29.65
CA ARG A 77 -1.50 -3.70 -28.25
C ARG A 77 -0.41 -2.65 -28.19
N PRO A 78 -0.62 -1.57 -27.41
CA PRO A 78 0.44 -0.62 -27.14
C PRO A 78 1.55 -1.26 -26.30
N GLU A 79 2.77 -0.82 -26.50
CA GLU A 79 3.88 -1.14 -25.60
C GLU A 79 3.63 -0.51 -24.23
N CYS A 80 3.92 -1.22 -23.15
CA CYS A 80 3.69 -0.76 -21.79
C CYS A 80 4.89 -1.09 -20.90
N GLU A 81 5.45 -0.06 -20.29
CA GLU A 81 6.50 -0.16 -19.29
C GLU A 81 5.95 0.13 -17.89
N VAL A 82 6.32 -0.69 -16.91
CA VAL A 82 5.97 -0.45 -15.50
C VAL A 82 7.19 0.16 -14.79
N ILE A 83 7.09 1.42 -14.44
CA ILE A 83 8.13 2.14 -13.71
C ILE A 83 7.93 1.93 -12.20
N PRO A 84 8.90 1.30 -11.49
CA PRO A 84 8.76 1.01 -10.08
C PRO A 84 8.75 2.28 -9.22
N GLY A 85 8.09 2.21 -8.08
CA GLY A 85 8.03 3.28 -7.10
C GLY A 85 8.27 2.80 -5.67
N LEU A 86 8.29 3.72 -4.72
CA LEU A 86 8.42 3.40 -3.31
C LEU A 86 7.06 3.05 -2.70
N THR A 87 6.91 1.80 -2.27
CA THR A 87 5.69 1.36 -1.61
C THR A 87 5.46 2.06 -0.28
N ALA A 88 4.21 2.13 0.17
CA ALA A 88 3.90 2.67 1.50
C ALA A 88 4.57 1.86 2.62
N ALA A 89 4.75 0.54 2.48
CA ALA A 89 5.47 -0.28 3.44
C ALA A 89 6.93 0.16 3.58
N ASN A 90 7.65 0.32 2.46
CA ASN A 90 9.06 0.73 2.48
C ASN A 90 9.23 2.14 3.05
N THR A 91 8.38 3.08 2.62
CA THR A 91 8.42 4.46 3.11
C THR A 91 8.09 4.55 4.60
N SER A 92 7.10 3.78 5.05
CA SER A 92 6.73 3.69 6.47
C SER A 92 7.85 3.05 7.29
N ALA A 93 8.45 1.97 6.81
CA ALA A 93 9.56 1.32 7.47
C ALA A 93 10.75 2.27 7.68
N ALA A 94 11.10 3.05 6.66
CA ALA A 94 12.19 4.03 6.75
C ALA A 94 11.91 5.13 7.80
N ALA A 95 10.65 5.56 7.97
CA ALA A 95 10.27 6.51 9.00
C ALA A 95 10.38 5.91 10.42
N LEU A 96 10.02 4.64 10.58
CA LEU A 96 10.04 3.92 11.86
C LEU A 96 11.43 3.43 12.27
N GLY A 97 12.33 3.22 11.31
CA GLY A 97 13.66 2.63 11.54
C GLY A 97 13.95 1.52 10.53
N ALA A 98 14.04 0.28 10.99
CA ALA A 98 14.31 -0.90 10.16
C ALA A 98 13.43 -2.10 10.53
N PRO A 99 12.08 -1.98 10.53
CA PRO A 99 11.21 -3.09 10.92
C PRO A 99 11.14 -4.21 9.88
N LEU A 100 11.45 -3.93 8.59
CA LEU A 100 11.33 -4.87 7.48
C LEU A 100 12.64 -5.59 7.12
N MET A 101 13.58 -5.70 8.05
CA MET A 101 14.88 -6.36 7.82
C MET A 101 14.79 -7.89 7.71
N HIS A 102 13.63 -8.46 7.88
CA HIS A 102 13.36 -9.90 7.73
C HIS A 102 12.15 -10.12 6.82
N ASP A 103 11.69 -11.35 6.66
CA ASP A 103 10.52 -11.66 5.85
C ASP A 103 9.29 -10.91 6.34
N TYR A 104 8.53 -10.35 5.42
CA TYR A 104 7.32 -9.61 5.74
C TYR A 104 6.20 -9.88 4.75
N ALA A 105 4.97 -9.81 5.24
CA ALA A 105 3.75 -9.92 4.45
C ALA A 105 3.10 -8.55 4.30
N VAL A 106 2.61 -8.23 3.10
CA VAL A 106 1.80 -7.04 2.82
C VAL A 106 0.34 -7.47 2.69
N ILE A 107 -0.53 -6.92 3.54
CA ILE A 107 -1.95 -7.30 3.59
C ILE A 107 -2.80 -6.03 3.53
N SER A 108 -3.71 -5.97 2.56
CA SER A 108 -4.74 -4.92 2.49
C SER A 108 -6.00 -5.38 3.21
N LEU A 109 -6.55 -4.53 4.08
CA LEU A 109 -7.85 -4.78 4.73
C LEU A 109 -9.04 -4.32 3.87
N SER A 110 -8.81 -4.01 2.59
CA SER A 110 -9.90 -3.71 1.67
C SER A 110 -10.61 -4.99 1.21
N ASP A 111 -11.87 -5.12 1.59
CA ASP A 111 -12.74 -6.25 1.24
C ASP A 111 -13.52 -6.05 -0.08
N LEU A 112 -13.19 -5.02 -0.85
CA LEU A 112 -13.87 -4.71 -2.11
C LEU A 112 -13.66 -5.80 -3.19
N MET A 113 -12.46 -6.39 -3.22
CA MET A 113 -12.05 -7.38 -4.23
C MET A 113 -11.68 -8.74 -3.62
N THR A 114 -11.61 -8.83 -2.29
CA THR A 114 -11.20 -10.04 -1.57
C THR A 114 -12.13 -10.25 -0.38
N PRO A 115 -12.76 -11.42 -0.23
CA PRO A 115 -13.61 -11.72 0.92
C PRO A 115 -12.89 -11.53 2.25
N TRP A 116 -13.58 -10.95 3.24
CA TRP A 116 -13.01 -10.64 4.56
C TRP A 116 -12.40 -11.87 5.26
N GLU A 117 -13.08 -13.01 5.19
CA GLU A 117 -12.57 -14.27 5.77
C GLU A 117 -11.21 -14.69 5.16
N GLN A 118 -11.01 -14.43 3.87
CA GLN A 118 -9.73 -14.71 3.23
C GLN A 118 -8.63 -13.76 3.70
N ILE A 119 -8.97 -12.49 3.93
CA ILE A 119 -8.03 -11.50 4.49
C ILE A 119 -7.62 -11.90 5.91
N LYS A 120 -8.59 -12.28 6.76
CA LYS A 120 -8.33 -12.79 8.12
C LYS A 120 -7.42 -14.02 8.11
N ASN A 121 -7.68 -14.97 7.22
CA ASN A 121 -6.86 -16.16 7.10
C ASN A 121 -5.41 -15.84 6.68
N ARG A 122 -5.21 -14.90 5.77
CA ARG A 122 -3.87 -14.42 5.38
C ARG A 122 -3.13 -13.77 6.56
N ALA A 123 -3.82 -12.96 7.35
CA ALA A 123 -3.24 -12.34 8.55
C ALA A 123 -2.86 -13.39 9.60
N LYS A 124 -3.72 -14.40 9.82
CA LYS A 124 -3.45 -15.55 10.68
C LYS A 124 -2.18 -16.28 10.25
N LEU A 125 -2.08 -16.69 8.99
CA LEU A 125 -0.93 -17.44 8.47
C LEU A 125 0.36 -16.61 8.53
N ALA A 126 0.31 -15.32 8.27
CA ALA A 126 1.46 -14.43 8.41
C ALA A 126 1.89 -14.29 9.88
N ALA A 127 0.94 -14.22 10.81
CA ALA A 127 1.23 -14.18 12.24
C ALA A 127 1.81 -15.52 12.73
N GLU A 128 1.22 -16.64 12.35
CA GLU A 128 1.69 -18.00 12.69
C GLU A 128 3.10 -18.27 12.14
N GLY A 129 3.38 -17.82 10.90
CA GLY A 129 4.69 -17.92 10.26
C GLY A 129 5.74 -16.92 10.77
N ASP A 130 5.44 -16.13 11.78
CA ASP A 130 6.32 -15.10 12.36
C ASP A 130 6.82 -14.04 11.37
N PHE A 131 6.01 -13.65 10.38
CA PHE A 131 6.32 -12.53 9.48
C PHE A 131 6.10 -11.18 10.17
N VAL A 132 6.87 -10.17 9.80
CA VAL A 132 6.45 -8.78 9.99
C VAL A 132 5.25 -8.53 9.08
N ILE A 133 4.22 -7.83 9.55
CA ILE A 133 2.99 -7.63 8.78
C ILE A 133 2.80 -6.14 8.50
N ALA A 134 2.83 -5.77 7.21
CA ALA A 134 2.51 -4.43 6.75
C ALA A 134 1.04 -4.37 6.30
N ILE A 135 0.22 -3.64 7.04
CA ILE A 135 -1.22 -3.49 6.80
C ILE A 135 -1.49 -2.24 5.97
N TYR A 136 -2.15 -2.42 4.83
CA TYR A 136 -2.67 -1.38 3.96
C TYR A 136 -4.18 -1.22 4.12
N ASN A 137 -4.70 -0.02 3.87
CA ASN A 137 -6.12 0.30 4.03
C ASN A 137 -6.69 -0.12 5.39
N PRO A 138 -6.00 0.20 6.50
CA PRO A 138 -6.30 -0.35 7.82
C PRO A 138 -7.68 0.02 8.34
N LYS A 139 -8.22 1.17 7.93
CA LYS A 139 -9.51 1.68 8.44
C LYS A 139 -10.23 2.51 7.39
N SER A 140 -11.56 2.43 7.36
CA SER A 140 -12.45 3.33 6.60
C SER A 140 -13.78 3.48 7.32
N ARG A 141 -14.68 4.36 6.82
CA ARG A 141 -16.01 4.55 7.42
C ARG A 141 -16.83 3.25 7.50
N GLY A 142 -16.71 2.37 6.50
CA GLY A 142 -17.44 1.09 6.46
C GLY A 142 -16.68 -0.08 7.10
N ARG A 143 -15.45 0.13 7.59
CA ARG A 143 -14.55 -0.92 8.11
C ARG A 143 -13.87 -0.43 9.39
N ALA A 144 -14.67 -0.03 10.36
CA ALA A 144 -14.17 0.57 11.61
C ALA A 144 -13.46 -0.47 12.51
N THR A 145 -13.93 -1.73 12.50
CA THR A 145 -13.48 -2.82 13.39
C THR A 145 -12.43 -3.75 12.79
N TYR A 146 -12.18 -3.68 11.48
CA TYR A 146 -11.33 -4.65 10.78
C TYR A 146 -9.91 -4.73 11.34
N LEU A 147 -9.32 -3.59 11.66
CA LEU A 147 -7.97 -3.56 12.24
C LEU A 147 -7.95 -4.22 13.63
N ASP A 148 -9.00 -4.04 14.43
CA ASP A 148 -9.11 -4.63 15.76
C ASP A 148 -9.28 -6.16 15.66
N GLU A 149 -10.08 -6.66 14.71
CA GLU A 149 -10.21 -8.09 14.43
C GLU A 149 -8.87 -8.71 13.99
N ILE A 150 -8.10 -8.01 13.13
CA ILE A 150 -6.76 -8.47 12.74
C ILE A 150 -5.81 -8.47 13.93
N ARG A 151 -5.83 -7.41 14.77
CA ARG A 151 -5.05 -7.37 16.01
C ARG A 151 -5.36 -8.58 16.90
N ASP A 152 -6.63 -8.93 17.11
CA ASP A 152 -7.05 -10.06 17.93
C ASP A 152 -6.57 -11.41 17.38
N ILE A 153 -6.56 -11.56 16.05
CA ILE A 153 -5.97 -12.73 15.39
C ILE A 153 -4.46 -12.79 15.65
N VAL A 154 -3.76 -11.67 15.47
CA VAL A 154 -2.30 -11.63 15.64
C VAL A 154 -1.90 -11.85 17.09
N LEU A 155 -2.67 -11.40 18.08
CA LEU A 155 -2.45 -11.65 19.51
C LEU A 155 -2.46 -13.13 19.90
N GLN A 156 -3.03 -14.02 19.08
CA GLN A 156 -2.96 -15.47 19.32
C GLN A 156 -1.54 -16.03 19.08
N TYR A 157 -0.69 -15.30 18.36
CA TYR A 157 0.66 -15.71 17.94
C TYR A 157 1.77 -14.75 18.40
N ARG A 158 1.39 -13.57 18.90
CA ARG A 158 2.31 -12.51 19.31
C ARG A 158 2.01 -12.07 20.74
N LYS A 159 3.05 -11.57 21.39
CA LYS A 159 2.91 -10.97 22.73
C LYS A 159 2.17 -9.62 22.62
N PRO A 160 1.41 -9.25 23.67
CA PRO A 160 0.76 -7.92 23.72
C PRO A 160 1.72 -6.75 23.50
N GLU A 161 2.98 -6.88 24.00
CA GLU A 161 4.01 -5.85 23.91
C GLU A 161 4.72 -5.81 22.54
N THR A 162 4.34 -6.68 21.59
CA THR A 162 4.91 -6.66 20.22
C THR A 162 4.83 -5.26 19.64
N PRO A 163 5.96 -4.68 19.17
CA PRO A 163 5.97 -3.33 18.62
C PRO A 163 5.07 -3.19 17.38
N VAL A 164 4.33 -2.10 17.33
CA VAL A 164 3.51 -1.70 16.18
C VAL A 164 3.87 -0.29 15.78
N GLY A 165 4.25 -0.10 14.53
CA GLY A 165 4.49 1.21 13.95
C GLY A 165 3.30 1.67 13.12
N ILE A 166 2.85 2.90 13.32
CA ILE A 166 1.74 3.51 12.58
C ILE A 166 2.30 4.73 11.87
N VAL A 167 2.25 4.75 10.56
CA VAL A 167 2.74 5.88 9.76
C VAL A 167 1.59 6.43 8.92
N ARG A 168 1.28 7.69 9.12
CA ARG A 168 0.24 8.40 8.40
C ARG A 168 0.88 9.27 7.31
N LYS A 169 0.30 9.28 6.11
CA LYS A 169 0.77 10.03 4.94
C LYS A 169 2.24 9.73 4.59
N ALA A 170 2.64 8.46 4.63
CA ALA A 170 4.00 8.06 4.33
C ALA A 170 4.54 8.69 3.03
N GLY A 171 5.68 9.39 3.13
CA GLY A 171 6.33 10.07 2.00
C GLY A 171 5.61 11.32 1.47
N ARG A 172 4.64 11.87 2.21
CA ARG A 172 3.85 13.04 1.79
C ARG A 172 3.96 14.20 2.79
N PRO A 173 3.65 15.44 2.38
CA PRO A 173 3.56 16.56 3.32
C PRO A 173 2.61 16.25 4.48
N GLY A 174 3.07 16.53 5.70
CA GLY A 174 2.35 16.22 6.94
C GLY A 174 2.46 14.76 7.38
N MET A 175 3.49 14.02 6.92
CA MET A 175 3.82 12.69 7.45
C MET A 175 4.07 12.77 8.95
N ASN A 176 3.48 11.84 9.67
CA ASN A 176 3.76 11.62 11.10
C ASN A 176 3.70 10.12 11.40
N TRP A 177 4.32 9.71 12.50
CA TRP A 177 4.34 8.33 12.93
C TRP A 177 4.32 8.19 14.44
N THR A 178 3.85 7.04 14.89
CA THR A 178 3.86 6.60 16.29
C THR A 178 4.36 5.16 16.35
N ILE A 179 5.13 4.84 17.38
CA ILE A 179 5.46 3.45 17.73
C ILE A 179 4.68 3.14 19.02
N SER A 180 3.89 2.09 18.96
CA SER A 180 3.03 1.61 20.03
C SER A 180 3.21 0.09 20.21
N THR A 181 2.28 -0.56 20.90
CA THR A 181 2.26 -2.02 21.06
C THR A 181 0.99 -2.62 20.46
N LEU A 182 1.02 -3.93 20.24
CA LEU A 182 -0.11 -4.64 19.63
C LEU A 182 -1.37 -4.53 20.51
N GLU A 183 -1.25 -4.59 21.83
CA GLU A 183 -2.38 -4.42 22.76
C GLU A 183 -3.02 -3.02 22.69
N LYS A 184 -2.18 -1.98 22.51
CA LYS A 184 -2.62 -0.57 22.49
C LYS A 184 -3.06 -0.08 21.10
N LEU A 185 -2.92 -0.90 20.07
CA LEU A 185 -3.30 -0.51 18.71
C LEU A 185 -4.72 0.08 18.57
N PRO A 186 -5.75 -0.39 19.29
CA PRO A 186 -7.10 0.20 19.21
C PRO A 186 -7.20 1.64 19.73
N GLU A 187 -6.28 2.05 20.60
CA GLU A 187 -6.25 3.39 21.19
C GLU A 187 -5.59 4.41 20.23
N GLU A 188 -4.90 3.91 19.21
CA GLU A 188 -4.11 4.74 18.30
C GLU A 188 -4.95 5.35 17.17
N HIS A 189 -4.53 6.52 16.73
CA HIS A 189 -5.17 7.18 15.61
C HIS A 189 -4.76 6.55 14.28
N VAL A 190 -5.67 5.77 13.69
CA VAL A 190 -5.49 5.12 12.39
C VAL A 190 -6.61 5.53 11.43
N ASP A 191 -6.27 5.92 10.23
CA ASP A 191 -7.20 6.29 9.16
C ASP A 191 -6.82 5.63 7.81
N MET A 192 -7.53 5.99 6.72
CA MET A 192 -7.28 5.47 5.38
C MET A 192 -5.91 5.87 4.80
N GLN A 193 -5.24 6.88 5.35
CA GLN A 193 -3.93 7.34 4.91
C GLN A 193 -2.80 6.75 5.76
N SER A 194 -3.14 5.81 6.65
CA SER A 194 -2.19 5.14 7.52
C SER A 194 -1.70 3.83 6.93
N THR A 195 -0.45 3.49 7.21
CA THR A 195 0.13 2.16 7.06
C THR A 195 0.50 1.68 8.45
N VAL A 196 0.11 0.46 8.81
CA VAL A 196 0.44 -0.14 10.10
C VAL A 196 1.45 -1.25 9.89
N ILE A 197 2.56 -1.24 10.63
CA ILE A 197 3.58 -2.30 10.59
C ILE A 197 3.58 -3.00 11.94
N ILE A 198 3.15 -4.25 11.97
CA ILE A 198 3.17 -5.11 13.15
C ILE A 198 4.47 -5.92 13.14
N GLY A 199 5.25 -5.81 14.20
CA GLY A 199 6.50 -6.53 14.36
C GLY A 199 6.33 -8.04 14.47
N LYS A 200 7.44 -8.75 14.30
CA LYS A 200 7.54 -10.19 14.59
C LYS A 200 8.03 -10.44 16.02
N SER A 201 8.17 -11.70 16.41
CA SER A 201 8.57 -12.11 17.77
C SER A 201 9.90 -11.50 18.25
N THR A 202 10.81 -11.16 17.33
CA THR A 202 12.14 -10.60 17.64
C THR A 202 12.24 -9.09 17.42
N THR A 203 11.16 -8.43 16.95
CA THR A 203 11.13 -6.99 16.76
C THR A 203 11.17 -6.28 18.11
N PHE A 204 11.98 -5.24 18.22
CA PHE A 204 12.10 -4.41 19.41
C PHE A 204 12.18 -2.94 19.09
N VAL A 205 12.10 -2.10 20.10
CA VAL A 205 12.25 -0.63 19.99
C VAL A 205 13.48 -0.20 20.78
N ALA A 206 14.36 0.56 20.13
CA ALA A 206 15.52 1.19 20.76
C ALA A 206 15.68 2.60 20.21
N ASP A 207 15.93 3.56 21.09
CA ASP A 207 16.13 5.00 20.74
C ASP A 207 15.03 5.56 19.81
N GLY A 208 13.77 5.18 20.08
CA GLY A 208 12.64 5.60 19.28
C GLY A 208 12.58 5.00 17.87
N LYS A 209 13.33 3.92 17.61
CA LYS A 209 13.34 3.20 16.34
C LYS A 209 12.82 1.77 16.52
N MET A 210 11.97 1.32 15.58
CA MET A 210 11.49 -0.04 15.49
C MET A 210 12.46 -0.87 14.64
N ILE A 211 13.00 -1.94 15.20
CA ILE A 211 14.07 -2.74 14.60
C ILE A 211 13.67 -4.22 14.60
N THR A 212 13.78 -4.88 13.46
CA THR A 212 13.69 -6.34 13.35
C THR A 212 15.09 -6.89 13.04
N PRO A 213 15.71 -7.67 13.95
CA PRO A 213 17.05 -8.22 13.72
C PRO A 213 17.07 -9.19 12.54
N ARG A 214 18.10 -9.11 11.70
CA ARG A 214 18.35 -10.08 10.63
C ARG A 214 18.98 -11.37 11.15
N GLY A 215 19.58 -11.34 12.35
CA GLY A 215 20.28 -12.47 12.95
C GLY A 215 21.80 -12.42 12.77
N TYR A 216 22.36 -11.27 12.38
CA TYR A 216 23.81 -11.08 12.40
C TYR A 216 24.34 -11.20 13.83
N LYS A 217 25.47 -11.89 13.99
CA LYS A 217 26.25 -11.88 15.24
C LYS A 217 27.17 -10.67 15.16
N ALA A 218 26.81 -9.58 15.82
CA ALA A 218 27.64 -8.40 15.98
C ALA A 218 28.41 -8.46 17.31
#